data_f580f2f6be3e086dcb0935f91adba7db
#
_entry.id   f580f2f6be3e086dcb0935f91adba7db
#
_cell.length_a   1.000
_cell.length_b   1.000
_cell.length_c   1.000
_cell.angle_alpha   90.00
_cell.angle_beta   90.00
_cell.angle_gamma   90.00
#
_symmetry.space_group_name_H-M   'P 1'
#
loop_
_entity.id
_entity.type
_entity.pdbx_description
1 polymer ?
#
loop_
_entity_poly.entity_id
_entity_poly.type
_entity_poly.pdbx_seq_one_letter_code
_entity_poly.pdbx_strand_id
1 'polypeptide(L)'
;MTRIVLLRHAHSSANAKAILAGRAPGVNLSDRGNKESIEVAKRIKGIDFSLIRVSPMERCAQTIEPLLAQLSKGNGVKPRVEIENDLVEVDYGKWTGKKLAILSRDKAWKTVQNNPSAMYFPGGEGLLDVQARAMRALNNAANTSGRGAKLLVSHGDVIKSIVASVLGAHLDHFQKIVIDPASITVLDFNGSDYRVLTLNSTTAPITAFLKEESFKKKGVSALLGGGSGRKGKG
;
A
#
# COMPACT_ATOMS: atom_id res chain seq x y z
N MET A 1 -9.15 -17.18 -4.92
CA MET A 1 -8.15 -16.11 -5.11
C MET A 1 -8.53 -14.91 -4.27
N THR A 2 -7.60 -14.31 -3.55
CA THR A 2 -7.85 -13.15 -2.66
C THR A 2 -7.27 -11.90 -3.30
N ARG A 3 -8.11 -10.87 -3.51
CA ARG A 3 -7.67 -9.57 -3.99
C ARG A 3 -7.22 -8.71 -2.82
N ILE A 4 -6.02 -8.15 -2.91
CA ILE A 4 -5.46 -7.26 -1.90
C ILE A 4 -5.16 -5.91 -2.55
N VAL A 5 -5.67 -4.87 -1.94
CA VAL A 5 -5.52 -3.48 -2.35
C VAL A 5 -4.57 -2.81 -1.37
N LEU A 6 -3.40 -2.39 -1.84
CA LEU A 6 -2.48 -1.57 -1.08
C LEU A 6 -2.74 -0.11 -1.43
N LEU A 7 -3.03 0.71 -0.44
CA LEU A 7 -3.29 2.14 -0.59
C LEU A 7 -2.23 2.92 0.20
N ARG A 8 -1.45 3.76 -0.48
CA ARG A 8 -0.63 4.75 0.20
C ARG A 8 -1.51 5.89 0.70
N HIS A 9 -1.26 6.37 1.93
CA HIS A 9 -1.95 7.57 2.43
C HIS A 9 -1.86 8.73 1.43
N ALA A 10 -2.87 9.57 1.41
CA ALA A 10 -2.93 10.76 0.57
C ALA A 10 -1.88 11.81 0.99
N HIS A 11 -1.67 12.83 0.19
CA HIS A 11 -0.65 13.85 0.39
C HIS A 11 -0.77 14.54 1.76
N SER A 12 0.28 14.48 2.56
CA SER A 12 0.30 15.01 3.93
C SER A 12 0.96 16.38 4.03
N SER A 13 0.79 17.04 5.18
CA SER A 13 1.46 18.30 5.52
C SER A 13 3.00 18.16 5.51
N ALA A 14 3.52 16.98 5.84
CA ALA A 14 4.95 16.70 5.75
C ALA A 14 5.42 16.54 4.29
N ASN A 15 4.62 15.90 3.42
CA ASN A 15 4.91 15.85 1.99
C ASN A 15 4.98 17.25 1.38
N ALA A 16 4.05 18.15 1.74
CA ALA A 16 4.04 19.54 1.27
C ALA A 16 5.31 20.31 1.64
N LYS A 17 5.93 19.97 2.77
CA LYS A 17 7.14 20.62 3.30
C LYS A 17 8.43 19.88 2.98
N ALA A 18 8.37 18.78 2.21
CA ALA A 18 9.48 17.86 1.93
C ALA A 18 10.20 17.42 3.23
N ILE A 19 9.40 17.05 4.25
CA ILE A 19 9.88 16.57 5.56
C ILE A 19 9.68 15.05 5.62
N LEU A 20 10.69 14.34 6.14
CA LEU A 20 10.61 12.92 6.44
C LEU A 20 9.80 12.73 7.73
N ALA A 21 8.50 12.44 7.57
CA ALA A 21 7.56 12.38 8.68
C ALA A 21 7.83 11.22 9.66
N GLY A 22 8.18 10.05 9.12
CA GLY A 22 8.29 8.83 9.92
C GLY A 22 7.03 8.58 10.77
N ARG A 23 7.25 8.29 12.04
CA ARG A 23 6.20 8.06 13.04
C ARG A 23 5.86 9.32 13.88
N ALA A 24 6.23 10.50 13.40
CA ALA A 24 5.87 11.73 14.11
C ALA A 24 4.34 11.87 14.22
N PRO A 25 3.81 12.17 15.42
CA PRO A 25 2.40 12.42 15.63
C PRO A 25 1.97 13.76 15.01
N GLY A 26 0.66 13.94 14.77
CA GLY A 26 0.10 15.21 14.29
C GLY A 26 0.39 15.50 12.82
N VAL A 27 0.89 14.53 12.04
CA VAL A 27 1.11 14.68 10.60
C VAL A 27 -0.17 14.32 9.86
N ASN A 28 -1.01 15.33 9.65
CA ASN A 28 -2.30 15.23 8.98
C ASN A 28 -2.19 15.35 7.46
N LEU A 29 -3.29 15.07 6.75
CA LEU A 29 -3.41 15.37 5.32
C LEU A 29 -3.27 16.88 5.08
N SER A 30 -2.74 17.25 3.92
CA SER A 30 -2.82 18.61 3.41
C SER A 30 -4.15 18.85 2.69
N ASP A 31 -4.45 20.09 2.29
CA ASP A 31 -5.65 20.40 1.49
C ASP A 31 -5.71 19.60 0.18
N ARG A 32 -4.54 19.38 -0.44
CA ARG A 32 -4.41 18.48 -1.58
C ARG A 32 -4.77 17.04 -1.19
N GLY A 33 -4.26 16.55 -0.06
CA GLY A 33 -4.52 15.20 0.41
C GLY A 33 -5.99 14.97 0.78
N ASN A 34 -6.68 15.98 1.30
CA ASN A 34 -8.12 15.90 1.56
C ASN A 34 -8.93 15.72 0.26
N LYS A 35 -8.53 16.39 -0.83
CA LYS A 35 -9.14 16.17 -2.16
C LYS A 35 -8.82 14.78 -2.69
N GLU A 36 -7.56 14.35 -2.57
CA GLU A 36 -7.11 13.00 -3.00
C GLU A 36 -7.87 11.89 -2.26
N SER A 37 -8.15 12.04 -0.95
CA SER A 37 -8.89 11.04 -0.16
C SER A 37 -10.33 10.85 -0.67
N ILE A 38 -10.99 11.94 -1.09
CA ILE A 38 -12.32 11.89 -1.71
C ILE A 38 -12.26 11.17 -3.07
N GLU A 39 -11.26 11.45 -3.89
CA GLU A 39 -11.07 10.78 -5.18
C GLU A 39 -10.73 9.28 -5.00
N VAL A 40 -9.92 8.92 -4.01
CA VAL A 40 -9.70 7.51 -3.65
C VAL A 40 -11.03 6.81 -3.35
N ALA A 41 -11.89 7.40 -2.52
CA ALA A 41 -13.19 6.82 -2.17
C ALA A 41 -14.08 6.60 -3.41
N LYS A 42 -14.04 7.51 -4.40
CA LYS A 42 -14.75 7.35 -5.67
C LYS A 42 -14.19 6.21 -6.52
N ARG A 43 -12.85 6.09 -6.60
CA ARG A 43 -12.15 5.08 -7.40
C ARG A 43 -12.39 3.66 -6.93
N ILE A 44 -12.63 3.48 -5.63
CA ILE A 44 -12.88 2.16 -5.01
C ILE A 44 -14.34 1.96 -4.62
N LYS A 45 -15.23 2.86 -5.06
CA LYS A 45 -16.66 2.74 -4.83
C LYS A 45 -17.22 1.46 -5.46
N GLY A 46 -18.08 0.76 -4.72
CA GLY A 46 -18.73 -0.46 -5.18
C GLY A 46 -17.83 -1.71 -5.12
N ILE A 47 -16.69 -1.60 -4.47
CA ILE A 47 -15.85 -2.76 -4.15
C ILE A 47 -16.31 -3.32 -2.81
N ASP A 48 -16.59 -4.62 -2.78
CA ASP A 48 -16.87 -5.34 -1.54
C ASP A 48 -15.56 -5.64 -0.82
N PHE A 49 -15.32 -4.92 0.26
CA PHE A 49 -14.23 -5.20 1.18
C PHE A 49 -14.72 -6.07 2.34
N SER A 50 -14.01 -7.13 2.67
CA SER A 50 -14.28 -7.93 3.87
C SER A 50 -13.38 -7.51 5.04
N LEU A 51 -12.23 -6.87 4.73
CA LEU A 51 -11.25 -6.43 5.72
C LEU A 51 -10.62 -5.12 5.25
N ILE A 52 -10.48 -4.18 6.17
CA ILE A 52 -9.70 -2.95 6.00
C ILE A 52 -8.71 -2.88 7.16
N ARG A 53 -7.41 -2.93 6.87
CA ARG A 53 -6.33 -2.73 7.83
C ARG A 53 -5.65 -1.41 7.60
N VAL A 54 -5.48 -0.65 8.65
CA VAL A 54 -5.00 0.73 8.59
C VAL A 54 -3.78 0.90 9.49
N SER A 55 -2.71 1.48 8.96
CA SER A 55 -1.60 1.97 9.76
C SER A 55 -2.11 2.89 10.88
N PRO A 56 -1.53 2.86 12.09
CA PRO A 56 -1.95 3.70 13.21
C PRO A 56 -1.73 5.20 13.00
N MET A 57 -1.08 5.61 11.89
CA MET A 57 -0.79 7.02 11.64
C MET A 57 -2.03 7.78 11.15
N GLU A 58 -2.24 9.00 11.68
CA GLU A 58 -3.44 9.84 11.44
C GLU A 58 -3.74 10.04 9.97
N ARG A 59 -2.70 10.31 9.15
CA ARG A 59 -2.81 10.48 7.69
C ARG A 59 -3.39 9.27 6.97
N CYS A 60 -3.18 8.05 7.48
CA CYS A 60 -3.77 6.84 6.92
C CYS A 60 -5.26 6.73 7.25
N ALA A 61 -5.65 7.00 8.50
CA ALA A 61 -7.05 7.04 8.91
C ALA A 61 -7.84 8.11 8.13
N GLN A 62 -7.31 9.32 8.03
CA GLN A 62 -7.91 10.42 7.27
C GLN A 62 -8.06 10.11 5.78
N THR A 63 -7.12 9.33 5.20
CA THR A 63 -7.20 8.93 3.78
C THR A 63 -8.44 8.09 3.48
N ILE A 64 -8.86 7.24 4.41
CA ILE A 64 -10.00 6.34 4.20
C ILE A 64 -11.30 6.82 4.84
N GLU A 65 -11.29 7.91 5.57
CA GLU A 65 -12.48 8.46 6.22
C GLU A 65 -13.65 8.67 5.24
N PRO A 66 -13.45 9.27 4.02
CA PRO A 66 -14.54 9.40 3.04
C PRO A 66 -15.08 8.03 2.57
N LEU A 67 -14.23 7.01 2.43
CA LEU A 67 -14.67 5.65 2.09
C LEU A 67 -15.52 5.06 3.22
N LEU A 68 -15.07 5.14 4.47
CA LEU A 68 -15.80 4.62 5.62
C LEU A 68 -17.16 5.29 5.78
N ALA A 69 -17.25 6.61 5.52
CA ALA A 69 -18.51 7.35 5.51
C ALA A 69 -19.46 6.87 4.40
N GLN A 70 -18.96 6.46 3.24
CA GLN A 70 -19.77 5.87 2.18
C GLN A 70 -20.26 4.46 2.57
N LEU A 71 -19.39 3.63 3.11
CA LEU A 71 -19.72 2.26 3.52
C LEU A 71 -20.73 2.21 4.68
N SER A 72 -20.69 3.20 5.58
CA SER A 72 -21.65 3.30 6.68
C SER A 72 -23.08 3.57 6.23
N LYS A 73 -23.25 4.28 5.10
CA LYS A 73 -24.55 4.64 4.52
C LYS A 73 -25.11 3.57 3.59
N GLY A 74 -24.30 2.61 3.17
CA GLY A 74 -24.71 1.52 2.29
C GLY A 74 -25.41 0.39 3.05
N ASN A 75 -26.29 -0.35 2.37
CA ASN A 75 -26.98 -1.53 2.90
C ASN A 75 -26.18 -2.83 2.77
N GLY A 76 -24.91 -2.75 2.32
CA GLY A 76 -24.02 -3.90 2.14
C GLY A 76 -23.39 -4.41 3.45
N VAL A 77 -22.74 -5.57 3.35
CA VAL A 77 -21.95 -6.11 4.47
C VAL A 77 -20.80 -5.15 4.78
N LYS A 78 -20.74 -4.70 6.03
CA LYS A 78 -19.66 -3.79 6.47
C LYS A 78 -18.35 -4.56 6.62
N PRO A 79 -17.23 -4.04 6.10
CA PRO A 79 -15.93 -4.64 6.33
C PRO A 79 -15.53 -4.56 7.80
N ARG A 80 -14.73 -5.52 8.24
CA ARG A 80 -13.99 -5.41 9.51
C ARG A 80 -12.89 -4.38 9.34
N VAL A 81 -12.85 -3.37 10.19
CA VAL A 81 -11.83 -2.30 10.16
C VAL A 81 -10.94 -2.45 11.38
N GLU A 82 -9.63 -2.55 11.18
CA GLU A 82 -8.63 -2.81 12.21
C GLU A 82 -7.42 -1.91 12.05
N ILE A 83 -6.84 -1.48 13.16
CA ILE A 83 -5.48 -0.89 13.16
C ILE A 83 -4.47 -2.04 13.05
N GLU A 84 -3.49 -1.86 12.15
CA GLU A 84 -2.43 -2.83 11.91
C GLU A 84 -1.06 -2.18 12.12
N ASN A 85 -0.43 -2.52 13.23
CA ASN A 85 0.87 -1.93 13.61
C ASN A 85 2.00 -2.34 12.66
N ASP A 86 1.93 -3.50 12.03
CA ASP A 86 2.91 -3.94 11.04
C ASP A 86 2.88 -3.10 9.74
N LEU A 87 1.81 -2.30 9.53
CA LEU A 87 1.69 -1.34 8.43
C LEU A 87 2.17 0.07 8.78
N VAL A 88 2.67 0.32 10.01
CA VAL A 88 3.17 1.62 10.42
C VAL A 88 4.34 2.06 9.55
N GLU A 89 4.54 3.38 9.41
CA GLU A 89 5.67 3.95 8.66
C GLU A 89 7.01 3.51 9.25
N VAL A 90 8.05 3.60 8.45
CA VAL A 90 9.43 3.36 8.88
C VAL A 90 9.74 4.25 10.08
N ASP A 91 10.32 3.63 11.11
CA ASP A 91 10.94 4.39 12.18
C ASP A 91 12.30 4.92 11.70
N TYR A 92 12.30 6.16 11.26
CA TYR A 92 13.53 6.81 10.79
C TYR A 92 14.41 7.33 11.93
N GLY A 93 14.02 7.11 13.19
CA GLY A 93 14.79 7.52 14.38
C GLY A 93 15.18 8.99 14.32
N LYS A 94 16.49 9.28 14.41
CA LYS A 94 17.03 10.65 14.39
C LYS A 94 16.80 11.43 13.08
N TRP A 95 16.32 10.79 12.03
CA TRP A 95 15.99 11.44 10.76
C TRP A 95 14.55 11.95 10.74
N THR A 96 13.69 11.46 11.61
CA THR A 96 12.28 11.87 11.72
C THR A 96 12.19 13.39 11.92
N GLY A 97 11.31 14.04 11.16
CA GLY A 97 11.07 15.48 11.20
C GLY A 97 12.08 16.35 10.45
N LYS A 98 13.14 15.76 9.88
CA LYS A 98 14.13 16.54 9.10
C LYS A 98 13.69 16.74 7.66
N LYS A 99 14.14 17.84 7.05
CA LYS A 99 13.95 18.12 5.62
C LYS A 99 14.77 17.16 4.77
N LEU A 100 14.19 16.66 3.68
CA LEU A 100 14.87 15.75 2.73
C LEU A 100 16.16 16.37 2.17
N ALA A 101 16.16 17.69 1.89
CA ALA A 101 17.35 18.41 1.43
C ALA A 101 18.51 18.42 2.43
N ILE A 102 18.24 18.27 3.72
CA ILE A 102 19.28 18.11 4.75
C ILE A 102 19.76 16.67 4.77
N LEU A 103 18.83 15.71 4.74
CA LEU A 103 19.13 14.27 4.79
C LEU A 103 19.92 13.81 3.57
N SER A 104 19.70 14.40 2.39
CA SER A 104 20.45 14.08 1.18
C SER A 104 21.95 14.34 1.28
N ARG A 105 22.40 15.11 2.29
CA ARG A 105 23.82 15.37 2.59
C ARG A 105 24.38 14.42 3.65
N ASP A 106 23.55 13.61 4.28
CA ASP A 106 23.98 12.61 5.26
C ASP A 106 24.72 11.47 4.55
N LYS A 107 25.81 10.96 5.17
CA LYS A 107 26.57 9.84 4.61
C LYS A 107 25.73 8.58 4.40
N ALA A 108 24.80 8.31 5.31
CA ALA A 108 23.91 7.15 5.22
C ALA A 108 22.84 7.30 4.13
N TRP A 109 22.64 8.50 3.55
CA TRP A 109 21.73 8.70 2.43
C TRP A 109 22.06 7.82 1.23
N LYS A 110 23.36 7.65 0.93
CA LYS A 110 23.83 6.75 -0.14
C LYS A 110 23.43 5.30 0.12
N THR A 111 23.46 4.87 1.37
CA THR A 111 23.01 3.52 1.76
C THR A 111 21.51 3.35 1.50
N VAL A 112 20.69 4.31 1.89
CA VAL A 112 19.24 4.28 1.61
C VAL A 112 18.96 4.21 0.11
N GLN A 113 19.77 4.87 -0.72
CA GLN A 113 19.56 4.92 -2.16
C GLN A 113 20.06 3.67 -2.89
N ASN A 114 21.21 3.13 -2.50
CA ASN A 114 21.91 2.11 -3.27
C ASN A 114 21.90 0.71 -2.63
N ASN A 115 21.85 0.65 -1.29
CA ASN A 115 21.90 -0.58 -0.51
C ASN A 115 20.90 -0.55 0.65
N PRO A 116 19.60 -0.37 0.37
CA PRO A 116 18.55 -0.29 1.40
C PRO A 116 18.55 -1.44 2.39
N SER A 117 18.92 -2.65 1.96
CA SER A 117 18.99 -3.83 2.83
C SER A 117 20.02 -3.69 3.96
N ALA A 118 21.06 -2.88 3.75
CA ALA A 118 22.07 -2.60 4.77
C ALA A 118 21.72 -1.38 5.63
N MET A 119 20.59 -0.70 5.36
CA MET A 119 20.21 0.49 6.09
C MET A 119 19.53 0.16 7.42
N TYR A 120 20.12 0.69 8.49
CA TYR A 120 19.52 0.78 9.81
C TYR A 120 19.51 2.25 10.25
N PHE A 121 18.33 2.80 10.48
CA PHE A 121 18.21 4.23 10.83
C PHE A 121 18.71 4.47 12.25
N PRO A 122 19.50 5.53 12.49
CA PRO A 122 20.06 5.80 13.82
C PRO A 122 18.98 6.04 14.88
N GLY A 123 18.84 5.11 15.82
CA GLY A 123 17.77 5.12 16.82
C GLY A 123 16.38 4.81 16.27
N GLY A 124 16.31 4.17 15.13
CA GLY A 124 15.09 3.71 14.47
C GLY A 124 15.14 2.22 14.12
N GLU A 125 14.57 1.82 12.99
CA GLU A 125 14.54 0.41 12.53
C GLU A 125 15.35 0.18 11.25
N GLY A 126 15.63 -1.07 10.93
CA GLY A 126 16.23 -1.49 9.66
C GLY A 126 15.18 -1.66 8.56
N LEU A 127 15.57 -1.41 7.29
CA LEU A 127 14.63 -1.60 6.17
C LEU A 127 14.30 -3.08 5.92
N LEU A 128 15.16 -4.02 6.31
CA LEU A 128 14.83 -5.46 6.33
C LEU A 128 13.74 -5.77 7.36
N ASP A 129 13.76 -5.13 8.54
CA ASP A 129 12.74 -5.30 9.58
C ASP A 129 11.40 -4.76 9.09
N VAL A 130 11.43 -3.60 8.38
CA VAL A 130 10.24 -3.03 7.73
C VAL A 130 9.65 -4.02 6.72
N GLN A 131 10.48 -4.61 5.85
CA GLN A 131 10.03 -5.58 4.87
C GLN A 131 9.41 -6.81 5.56
N ALA A 132 10.07 -7.34 6.59
CA ALA A 132 9.61 -8.51 7.32
C ALA A 132 8.22 -8.28 7.96
N ARG A 133 8.01 -7.14 8.68
CA ARG A 133 6.71 -6.83 9.29
C ARG A 133 5.64 -6.53 8.24
N ALA A 134 5.99 -5.80 7.18
CA ALA A 134 5.04 -5.47 6.10
C ALA A 134 4.54 -6.74 5.38
N MET A 135 5.42 -7.71 5.10
CA MET A 135 5.05 -9.00 4.54
C MET A 135 4.23 -9.85 5.51
N ARG A 136 4.49 -9.77 6.81
CA ARG A 136 3.67 -10.42 7.84
C ARG A 136 2.24 -9.86 7.81
N ALA A 137 2.06 -8.52 7.76
CA ALA A 137 0.74 -7.89 7.63
C ALA A 137 0.02 -8.32 6.35
N LEU A 138 0.75 -8.36 5.21
CA LEU A 138 0.21 -8.82 3.93
C LEU A 138 -0.29 -10.25 4.00
N ASN A 139 0.55 -11.18 4.49
CA ASN A 139 0.22 -12.61 4.59
C ASN A 139 -0.96 -12.85 5.53
N ASN A 140 -1.00 -12.16 6.67
CA ASN A 140 -2.10 -12.24 7.62
C ASN A 140 -3.42 -11.74 7.00
N ALA A 141 -3.38 -10.66 6.21
CA ALA A 141 -4.56 -10.18 5.50
C ALA A 141 -5.02 -11.16 4.41
N ALA A 142 -4.07 -11.68 3.61
CA ALA A 142 -4.35 -12.62 2.53
C ALA A 142 -5.05 -13.89 3.00
N ASN A 143 -4.64 -14.40 4.16
CA ASN A 143 -5.17 -15.63 4.78
C ASN A 143 -6.39 -15.39 5.68
N THR A 144 -6.80 -14.12 5.89
CA THR A 144 -8.02 -13.84 6.66
C THR A 144 -9.25 -14.27 5.87
N SER A 145 -10.12 -15.05 6.49
CA SER A 145 -11.37 -15.51 5.91
C SER A 145 -12.32 -14.35 5.57
N GLY A 146 -13.24 -14.60 4.66
CA GLY A 146 -14.27 -13.64 4.23
C GLY A 146 -14.22 -13.37 2.72
N ARG A 147 -15.41 -13.32 2.13
CA ARG A 147 -15.57 -12.94 0.70
C ARG A 147 -15.30 -11.45 0.52
N GLY A 148 -14.74 -11.09 -0.62
CA GLY A 148 -14.40 -9.71 -0.96
C GLY A 148 -12.89 -9.39 -0.84
N ALA A 149 -12.54 -8.21 -1.30
CA ALA A 149 -11.17 -7.73 -1.27
C ALA A 149 -10.70 -7.37 0.15
N LYS A 150 -9.39 -7.27 0.31
CA LYS A 150 -8.73 -6.78 1.52
C LYS A 150 -8.08 -5.44 1.20
N LEU A 151 -8.29 -4.42 2.01
CA LEU A 151 -7.66 -3.12 1.86
C LEU A 151 -6.61 -2.93 2.96
N LEU A 152 -5.38 -2.63 2.58
CA LEU A 152 -4.28 -2.27 3.48
C LEU A 152 -3.85 -0.84 3.20
N VAL A 153 -3.95 0.02 4.20
CA VAL A 153 -3.63 1.44 4.10
C VAL A 153 -2.32 1.70 4.83
N SER A 154 -1.31 2.18 4.10
CA SER A 154 0.05 2.31 4.61
C SER A 154 0.82 3.45 3.95
N HIS A 155 2.13 3.34 3.87
CA HIS A 155 3.10 4.38 3.53
C HIS A 155 3.95 3.96 2.33
N GLY A 156 4.67 4.93 1.75
CA GLY A 156 5.45 4.73 0.54
C GLY A 156 6.48 3.61 0.69
N ASP A 157 7.38 3.72 1.67
CA ASP A 157 8.48 2.77 1.81
C ASP A 157 8.01 1.38 2.28
N VAL A 158 6.95 1.32 3.09
CA VAL A 158 6.32 0.05 3.49
C VAL A 158 5.72 -0.68 2.26
N ILE A 159 4.99 0.04 1.41
CA ILE A 159 4.40 -0.56 0.20
C ILE A 159 5.48 -0.94 -0.81
N LYS A 160 6.55 -0.11 -0.98
CA LYS A 160 7.71 -0.48 -1.82
C LYS A 160 8.35 -1.78 -1.35
N SER A 161 8.51 -1.95 -0.03
CA SER A 161 9.08 -3.16 0.55
C SER A 161 8.23 -4.40 0.26
N ILE A 162 6.90 -4.27 0.36
CA ILE A 162 5.95 -5.33 -0.03
C ILE A 162 6.10 -5.66 -1.52
N VAL A 163 6.05 -4.65 -2.39
CA VAL A 163 6.12 -4.85 -3.85
C VAL A 163 7.44 -5.48 -4.27
N ALA A 164 8.58 -5.02 -3.70
CA ALA A 164 9.87 -5.63 -3.96
C ALA A 164 9.87 -7.13 -3.61
N SER A 165 9.36 -7.49 -2.43
CA SER A 165 9.25 -8.89 -2.00
C SER A 165 8.36 -9.72 -2.92
N VAL A 166 7.17 -9.22 -3.25
CA VAL A 166 6.19 -9.91 -4.12
C VAL A 166 6.75 -10.14 -5.54
N LEU A 167 7.56 -9.21 -6.04
CA LEU A 167 8.21 -9.33 -7.34
C LEU A 167 9.50 -10.19 -7.31
N GLY A 168 9.91 -10.71 -6.15
CA GLY A 168 11.18 -11.42 -5.99
C GLY A 168 12.40 -10.52 -6.22
N ALA A 169 12.22 -9.19 -6.14
CA ALA A 169 13.32 -8.25 -6.26
C ALA A 169 14.04 -8.09 -4.93
N HIS A 170 15.37 -8.04 -4.97
CA HIS A 170 16.16 -7.72 -3.80
C HIS A 170 15.75 -6.35 -3.24
N LEU A 171 15.76 -6.19 -1.92
CA LEU A 171 15.36 -4.93 -1.26
C LEU A 171 16.19 -3.74 -1.74
N ASP A 172 17.43 -3.94 -2.18
CA ASP A 172 18.27 -2.89 -2.77
C ASP A 172 17.71 -2.29 -4.06
N HIS A 173 16.68 -2.89 -4.62
CA HIS A 173 15.98 -2.37 -5.79
C HIS A 173 14.67 -1.63 -5.46
N PHE A 174 14.30 -1.52 -4.17
CA PHE A 174 13.00 -0.94 -3.81
C PHE A 174 12.88 0.55 -4.19
N GLN A 175 14.00 1.28 -4.32
CA GLN A 175 13.98 2.65 -4.81
C GLN A 175 13.61 2.78 -6.30
N LYS A 176 13.66 1.69 -7.06
CA LYS A 176 13.19 1.64 -8.46
C LYS A 176 11.65 1.57 -8.55
N ILE A 177 10.98 1.34 -7.43
CA ILE A 177 9.52 1.25 -7.34
C ILE A 177 8.98 2.61 -6.90
N VAL A 178 8.07 3.17 -7.69
CA VAL A 178 7.40 4.43 -7.36
C VAL A 178 6.03 4.13 -6.78
N ILE A 179 5.74 4.73 -5.64
CA ILE A 179 4.44 4.66 -4.95
C ILE A 179 4.07 6.10 -4.57
N ASP A 180 3.15 6.71 -5.32
CA ASP A 180 2.70 8.09 -5.11
C ASP A 180 1.67 8.20 -3.98
N PRO A 181 1.51 9.38 -3.34
CA PRO A 181 0.39 9.62 -2.42
C PRO A 181 -0.95 9.29 -3.07
N ALA A 182 -1.88 8.69 -2.32
CA ALA A 182 -3.19 8.23 -2.78
C ALA A 182 -3.15 7.20 -3.93
N SER A 183 -1.98 6.65 -4.26
CA SER A 183 -1.87 5.59 -5.26
C SER A 183 -2.35 4.25 -4.72
N ILE A 184 -2.82 3.43 -5.64
CA ILE A 184 -3.34 2.09 -5.37
C ILE A 184 -2.52 1.06 -6.15
N THR A 185 -2.09 0.02 -5.44
CA THR A 185 -1.49 -1.19 -6.00
C THR A 185 -2.42 -2.35 -5.71
N VAL A 186 -2.70 -3.19 -6.68
CA VAL A 186 -3.56 -4.37 -6.52
C VAL A 186 -2.76 -5.63 -6.71
N LEU A 187 -2.84 -6.50 -5.71
CA LEU A 187 -2.27 -7.83 -5.73
C LEU A 187 -3.36 -8.89 -5.82
N ASP A 188 -3.00 -10.02 -6.40
CA ASP A 188 -3.79 -11.24 -6.40
C ASP A 188 -3.02 -12.34 -5.66
N PHE A 189 -3.66 -12.99 -4.71
CA PHE A 189 -3.11 -14.09 -3.95
C PHE A 189 -3.85 -15.38 -4.30
N ASN A 190 -3.12 -16.40 -4.75
CA ASN A 190 -3.68 -17.68 -5.19
C ASN A 190 -3.71 -18.76 -4.09
N GLY A 191 -3.25 -18.44 -2.89
CA GLY A 191 -3.10 -19.38 -1.75
C GLY A 191 -1.63 -19.72 -1.45
N SER A 192 -0.72 -19.52 -2.40
CA SER A 192 0.72 -19.77 -2.23
C SER A 192 1.59 -18.60 -2.67
N ASP A 193 1.17 -17.85 -3.69
CA ASP A 193 1.98 -16.82 -4.32
C ASP A 193 1.16 -15.58 -4.67
N TYR A 194 1.86 -14.45 -4.86
CA TYR A 194 1.28 -13.16 -5.20
C TYR A 194 1.56 -12.78 -6.64
N ARG A 195 0.62 -12.07 -7.27
CA ARG A 195 0.81 -11.44 -8.57
C ARG A 195 0.45 -9.96 -8.48
N VAL A 196 1.23 -9.10 -9.09
CA VAL A 196 0.92 -7.67 -9.20
C VAL A 196 -0.01 -7.46 -10.40
N LEU A 197 -1.22 -6.99 -10.18
CA LEU A 197 -2.20 -6.71 -11.24
C LEU A 197 -2.13 -5.28 -11.74
N THR A 198 -1.85 -4.34 -10.84
CA THR A 198 -1.55 -2.94 -11.16
C THR A 198 -0.66 -2.37 -10.08
N LEU A 199 0.22 -1.46 -10.46
CA LEU A 199 1.17 -0.79 -9.58
C LEU A 199 0.99 0.72 -9.71
N ASN A 200 0.99 1.43 -8.56
CA ASN A 200 0.99 2.89 -8.50
C ASN A 200 -0.14 3.57 -9.31
N SER A 201 -1.34 3.01 -9.34
CA SER A 201 -2.48 3.62 -10.02
C SER A 201 -2.95 4.86 -9.27
N THR A 202 -2.95 6.04 -9.90
CA THR A 202 -3.31 7.33 -9.27
C THR A 202 -4.67 7.87 -9.72
N THR A 203 -5.17 7.51 -10.90
CA THR A 203 -6.38 8.10 -11.49
C THR A 203 -7.42 7.08 -11.92
N ALA A 204 -7.02 5.92 -12.45
CA ALA A 204 -7.95 4.96 -13.01
C ALA A 204 -8.80 4.26 -11.93
N PRO A 205 -10.09 3.97 -12.21
CA PRO A 205 -10.89 3.08 -11.37
C PRO A 205 -10.26 1.67 -11.33
N ILE A 206 -10.19 1.10 -10.13
CA ILE A 206 -9.56 -0.22 -9.95
C ILE A 206 -10.55 -1.38 -9.94
N THR A 207 -11.84 -1.11 -10.09
CA THR A 207 -12.92 -2.13 -10.08
C THR A 207 -12.69 -3.25 -11.07
N ALA A 208 -12.08 -2.94 -12.23
CA ALA A 208 -11.75 -3.94 -13.23
C ALA A 208 -10.73 -5.00 -12.73
N PHE A 209 -9.84 -4.64 -11.80
CA PHE A 209 -8.85 -5.57 -11.24
C PHE A 209 -9.41 -6.42 -10.09
N LEU A 210 -10.59 -6.09 -9.58
CA LEU A 210 -11.20 -6.73 -8.41
C LEU A 210 -12.33 -7.68 -8.76
N LYS A 211 -12.85 -7.64 -9.99
CA LYS A 211 -13.80 -8.62 -10.47
C LYS A 211 -13.09 -9.97 -10.63
N GLU A 212 -13.58 -10.99 -9.92
CA GLU A 212 -13.22 -12.36 -10.22
C GLU A 212 -13.76 -12.69 -11.62
N GLU A 213 -12.89 -12.73 -12.61
CA GLU A 213 -13.24 -13.48 -13.82
C GLU A 213 -13.30 -14.94 -13.42
N SER A 214 -14.43 -15.56 -13.62
CA SER A 214 -14.63 -16.98 -13.38
C SER A 214 -13.76 -17.78 -14.35
N PHE A 215 -12.49 -18.00 -14.02
CA PHE A 215 -11.63 -18.98 -14.66
C PHE A 215 -12.05 -20.43 -14.29
N LYS A 216 -13.35 -20.65 -14.11
CA LYS A 216 -13.95 -21.98 -14.07
C LYS A 216 -14.10 -22.49 -15.49
N LYS A 217 -13.01 -22.71 -16.21
CA LYS A 217 -12.96 -23.71 -17.28
C LYS A 217 -11.51 -23.95 -17.70
N LYS A 218 -11.07 -25.19 -17.44
CA LYS A 218 -9.86 -25.85 -17.91
C LYS A 218 -8.54 -25.46 -17.26
N GLY A 219 -8.11 -26.20 -16.30
CA GLY A 219 -6.79 -26.73 -15.93
C GLY A 219 -5.47 -26.07 -16.39
N VAL A 220 -5.45 -24.79 -16.74
CA VAL A 220 -4.24 -24.08 -17.15
C VAL A 220 -3.90 -23.07 -16.06
N SER A 221 -2.93 -23.39 -15.23
CA SER A 221 -2.49 -22.55 -14.11
C SER A 221 -1.60 -21.38 -14.52
N ALA A 222 -1.16 -21.31 -15.78
CA ALA A 222 -0.35 -20.20 -16.30
C ALA A 222 -0.83 -19.82 -17.70
N LEU A 223 -1.04 -18.53 -17.93
CA LEU A 223 -1.27 -17.99 -19.26
C LEU A 223 0.07 -17.66 -19.89
N LEU A 224 0.41 -18.38 -20.95
CA LEU A 224 1.52 -18.01 -21.82
C LEU A 224 1.21 -16.66 -22.47
N GLY A 225 2.23 -15.78 -22.56
CA GLY A 225 2.09 -14.47 -23.19
C GLY A 225 1.82 -13.29 -22.25
N GLY A 226 1.90 -13.48 -20.91
CA GLY A 226 1.96 -12.39 -19.93
C GLY A 226 0.68 -11.57 -19.72
N GLY A 227 -0.45 -11.96 -20.32
CA GLY A 227 -1.71 -11.27 -20.15
C GLY A 227 -2.44 -11.65 -18.86
N SER A 228 -3.34 -10.78 -18.38
CA SER A 228 -4.22 -11.06 -17.24
C SER A 228 -5.30 -12.11 -17.56
N GLY A 229 -5.35 -12.61 -18.78
CA GLY A 229 -6.40 -13.50 -19.25
C GLY A 229 -7.75 -12.82 -19.52
N ARG A 230 -7.79 -11.51 -19.50
CA ARG A 230 -9.00 -10.75 -19.81
C ARG A 230 -9.25 -10.76 -21.31
N LYS A 231 -10.42 -11.25 -21.72
CA LYS A 231 -10.89 -11.03 -23.10
C LYS A 231 -11.27 -9.56 -23.22
N GLY A 232 -10.58 -8.81 -24.07
CA GLY A 232 -11.04 -7.51 -24.51
C GLY A 232 -12.42 -7.70 -25.15
N LYS A 233 -13.42 -6.92 -24.72
CA LYS A 233 -14.60 -6.71 -25.54
C LYS A 233 -14.17 -5.77 -26.65
N GLY A 234 -14.05 -6.31 -27.89
CA GLY A 234 -14.04 -5.52 -29.10
C GLY A 234 -15.33 -4.74 -29.24
#